data_02b8d743522982dccc56d4a86d4d9168
#
_entry.id   02b8d743522982dccc56d4a86d4d9168
#
_cell.length_a   1.000
_cell.length_b   1.000
_cell.length_c   1.000
_cell.angle_alpha   90.00
_cell.angle_beta   90.00
_cell.angle_gamma   90.00
#
_symmetry.space_group_name_H-M   'P 1'
#
loop_
_entity.id
_entity.type
_entity.pdbx_description
1 polymer ?
#
loop_
_entity_poly.entity_id
_entity_poly.type
_entity_poly.pdbx_seq_one_letter_code
_entity_poly.pdbx_strand_id
1 'polypeptide(L)'
;MVSIRPDEISAILKQQIEDYDKSVSVSNVGTVLQVGDGIARVYGLQKAMAGELLEFEDGTEGIALNLEDDNVGAVLMGEGLGIQEGSTVKASGRIAEVPVGEAMLGRVINPLGLPLDGKGEIATSETRLIESMAPGIIQRKSVHEPMQTGITAIDAMIPIGRGQRELIIGDRQTGKTAIAIDTILNQKGEDVVCVYVAIGQKSASVANVVDVLRERGALDYTVVVAASASEPAALQYLAPYTGAAIAEYFMYKGKATLVVYDDLTKQAQAYRQMSLLLRRPPGREAYPGDVFYCHSRLLERAAKLSDAMGKGSMTALPIIETQAGDVSAYIPTNVISITDGQIFLTSDLFNSGLRPAINVGISVSRVGGAAQTKAIKKIAGTLKLELAQFDELAAFSQFASDLDATTQKQLGRGKRLRELLKQPQFSPLILAEQVAVVYAGVKGLIDEVPVELCSQFVRELREYLKSNASAFIEQIQTDKQMNDASEALLKAAINEVKSTLLATA
;
A
#
# COMPACT_ATOMS: atom_id res chain seq x y z
N MET A 1 -37.51 51.08 48.99
CA MET A 1 -37.96 49.71 48.54
C MET A 1 -38.09 49.79 47.03
N VAL A 2 -37.19 49.10 46.34
CA VAL A 2 -37.26 49.00 44.88
C VAL A 2 -38.30 47.89 44.57
N SER A 3 -39.43 48.37 44.07
CA SER A 3 -40.51 47.41 43.62
C SER A 3 -40.10 46.80 42.29
N ILE A 4 -39.70 45.59 42.34
CA ILE A 4 -39.40 44.77 41.10
C ILE A 4 -40.76 44.49 40.42
N ARG A 5 -40.90 44.91 39.18
CA ARG A 5 -42.16 44.71 38.42
C ARG A 5 -42.30 43.26 38.02
N PRO A 6 -43.53 42.71 38.03
CA PRO A 6 -43.79 41.31 37.64
C PRO A 6 -43.28 40.95 36.22
N ASP A 7 -43.28 41.93 35.32
CA ASP A 7 -42.79 41.78 33.93
C ASP A 7 -41.23 41.59 33.84
N GLU A 8 -40.51 42.23 34.77
CA GLU A 8 -39.04 42.08 34.85
C GLU A 8 -38.68 40.67 35.40
N ILE A 9 -39.43 40.18 36.36
CA ILE A 9 -39.27 38.83 36.90
C ILE A 9 -39.57 37.78 35.79
N SER A 10 -40.66 37.97 35.02
CA SER A 10 -41.03 37.10 33.90
C SER A 10 -39.96 37.11 32.78
N ALA A 11 -39.37 38.28 32.48
CA ALA A 11 -38.30 38.42 31.51
C ALA A 11 -37.01 37.71 31.97
N ILE A 12 -36.62 37.86 33.23
CA ILE A 12 -35.46 37.20 33.84
C ILE A 12 -35.67 35.69 33.90
N LEU A 13 -36.84 35.22 34.29
CA LEU A 13 -37.15 33.79 34.30
C LEU A 13 -37.17 33.22 32.91
N LYS A 14 -37.67 33.92 31.90
CA LYS A 14 -37.68 33.49 30.52
C LYS A 14 -36.28 33.40 29.96
N GLN A 15 -35.46 34.39 30.28
CA GLN A 15 -34.04 34.41 29.91
C GLN A 15 -33.26 33.29 30.62
N GLN A 16 -33.50 33.04 31.90
CA GLN A 16 -32.92 31.91 32.61
C GLN A 16 -33.39 30.54 32.09
N ILE A 17 -34.63 30.41 31.65
CA ILE A 17 -35.14 29.19 31.02
C ILE A 17 -34.54 29.01 29.64
N GLU A 18 -34.40 30.07 28.83
CA GLU A 18 -33.73 30.00 27.52
C GLU A 18 -32.24 29.71 27.66
N ASP A 19 -31.56 30.25 28.67
CA ASP A 19 -30.17 29.94 28.99
C ASP A 19 -30.04 28.54 29.61
N TYR A 20 -31.02 28.04 30.34
CA TYR A 20 -31.10 26.68 30.87
C TYR A 20 -31.32 25.66 29.73
N ASP A 21 -32.16 25.97 28.76
CA ASP A 21 -32.35 25.15 27.56
C ASP A 21 -31.07 25.13 26.68
N LYS A 22 -30.32 26.24 26.64
CA LYS A 22 -28.97 26.25 26.04
C LYS A 22 -27.96 25.46 26.85
N SER A 23 -28.08 25.45 28.20
CA SER A 23 -27.22 24.67 29.09
C SER A 23 -27.59 23.17 29.15
N VAL A 24 -28.78 22.79 28.77
CA VAL A 24 -29.23 21.38 28.66
C VAL A 24 -28.68 20.69 27.39
N SER A 25 -28.05 21.42 26.45
CA SER A 25 -27.17 20.81 25.44
C SER A 25 -25.84 20.24 26.01
N VAL A 26 -25.60 20.35 27.29
CA VAL A 26 -24.42 19.92 28.07
C VAL A 26 -24.28 18.42 28.28
N SER A 27 -25.10 17.59 27.64
CA SER A 27 -24.96 16.11 27.73
C SER A 27 -23.75 15.52 26.98
N ASN A 28 -22.93 16.35 26.34
CA ASN A 28 -21.75 15.95 25.58
C ASN A 28 -20.43 16.50 26.16
N VAL A 29 -20.42 16.85 27.43
CA VAL A 29 -19.22 17.31 28.14
C VAL A 29 -18.82 16.27 29.18
N GLY A 30 -17.56 15.90 29.19
CA GLY A 30 -16.99 14.98 30.17
C GLY A 30 -15.80 15.62 30.88
N THR A 31 -15.27 14.90 31.87
CA THR A 31 -14.13 15.32 32.66
C THR A 31 -13.05 14.24 32.60
N VAL A 32 -11.80 14.63 32.36
CA VAL A 32 -10.66 13.72 32.36
C VAL A 32 -10.44 13.16 33.76
N LEU A 33 -10.55 11.84 33.90
CA LEU A 33 -10.24 11.13 35.15
C LEU A 33 -8.76 10.79 35.26
N GLN A 34 -8.14 10.45 34.12
CA GLN A 34 -6.75 10.05 34.03
C GLN A 34 -6.24 10.35 32.63
N VAL A 35 -5.00 10.83 32.51
CA VAL A 35 -4.31 11.05 31.24
C VAL A 35 -2.87 10.57 31.37
N GLY A 36 -2.35 9.96 30.30
CA GLY A 36 -0.95 9.52 30.23
C GLY A 36 -0.74 8.62 29.01
N ASP A 37 0.49 8.61 28.49
CA ASP A 37 0.92 7.75 27.38
C ASP A 37 0.04 7.83 26.11
N GLY A 38 -0.56 9.00 25.84
CA GLY A 38 -1.44 9.21 24.68
C GLY A 38 -2.86 8.66 24.85
N ILE A 39 -3.26 8.31 26.07
CA ILE A 39 -4.60 7.85 26.42
C ILE A 39 -5.23 8.78 27.46
N ALA A 40 -6.51 9.06 27.32
CA ALA A 40 -7.31 9.73 28.34
C ALA A 40 -8.52 8.85 28.71
N ARG A 41 -8.83 8.77 30.01
CA ARG A 41 -10.07 8.24 30.53
C ARG A 41 -10.97 9.41 30.92
N VAL A 42 -12.14 9.45 30.35
CA VAL A 42 -13.06 10.57 30.48
C VAL A 42 -14.35 10.07 31.16
N TYR A 43 -14.72 10.70 32.27
CA TYR A 43 -15.99 10.46 32.92
C TYR A 43 -17.10 11.26 32.22
N GLY A 44 -18.27 10.69 32.12
CA GLY A 44 -19.38 11.30 31.38
C GLY A 44 -19.35 10.87 29.90
N LEU A 45 -19.78 11.75 29.00
CA LEU A 45 -19.86 11.48 27.57
C LEU A 45 -20.75 10.25 27.23
N GLN A 46 -21.82 10.04 27.99
CA GLN A 46 -22.70 8.85 27.88
C GLN A 46 -23.33 8.64 26.49
N LYS A 47 -23.33 9.68 25.64
CA LYS A 47 -23.87 9.63 24.27
C LYS A 47 -22.77 9.55 23.21
N ALA A 48 -21.51 9.49 23.62
CA ALA A 48 -20.41 9.39 22.67
C ALA A 48 -20.47 8.09 21.87
N MET A 49 -20.18 8.16 20.59
CA MET A 49 -20.12 7.01 19.68
C MET A 49 -18.69 6.48 19.59
N ALA A 50 -18.57 5.18 19.31
CA ALA A 50 -17.25 4.61 18.99
C ALA A 50 -16.69 5.26 17.70
N GLY A 51 -15.44 5.73 17.76
CA GLY A 51 -14.81 6.46 16.65
C GLY A 51 -15.16 7.95 16.60
N GLU A 52 -15.90 8.47 17.58
CA GLU A 52 -16.24 9.90 17.65
C GLU A 52 -15.03 10.74 18.03
N LEU A 53 -14.91 11.91 17.41
CA LEU A 53 -13.93 12.93 17.75
C LEU A 53 -14.29 13.61 19.07
N LEU A 54 -13.31 13.67 19.96
CA LEU A 54 -13.37 14.35 21.24
C LEU A 54 -12.43 15.56 21.20
N GLU A 55 -12.88 16.71 21.65
CA GLU A 55 -12.10 17.95 21.74
C GLU A 55 -11.75 18.23 23.21
N PHE A 56 -10.47 18.28 23.51
CA PHE A 56 -9.96 18.60 24.84
C PHE A 56 -9.79 20.11 25.01
N GLU A 57 -9.72 20.56 26.26
CA GLU A 57 -9.66 21.97 26.61
C GLU A 57 -8.43 22.72 26.03
N ASP A 58 -7.32 22.00 25.83
CA ASP A 58 -6.10 22.54 25.22
C ASP A 58 -6.13 22.54 23.67
N GLY A 59 -7.24 22.12 23.05
CA GLY A 59 -7.40 21.98 21.60
C GLY A 59 -6.86 20.67 21.03
N THR A 60 -6.37 19.76 21.86
CA THR A 60 -5.99 18.41 21.41
C THR A 60 -7.25 17.64 21.00
N GLU A 61 -7.22 16.98 19.86
CA GLU A 61 -8.26 16.05 19.44
C GLU A 61 -7.97 14.63 19.94
N GLY A 62 -9.01 13.86 20.21
CA GLY A 62 -8.93 12.46 20.56
C GLY A 62 -10.05 11.66 19.88
N ILE A 63 -9.92 10.33 19.90
CA ILE A 63 -10.94 9.42 19.38
C ILE A 63 -11.44 8.54 20.52
N ALA A 64 -12.77 8.45 20.68
CA ALA A 64 -13.42 7.53 21.60
C ALA A 64 -13.26 6.08 21.08
N LEU A 65 -12.49 5.23 21.78
CA LEU A 65 -12.24 3.84 21.39
C LEU A 65 -12.90 2.82 22.32
N ASN A 66 -12.90 3.07 23.63
CA ASN A 66 -13.58 2.24 24.62
C ASN A 66 -14.77 3.00 25.19
N LEU A 67 -15.95 2.42 25.04
CA LEU A 67 -17.17 2.93 25.67
C LEU A 67 -17.51 1.98 26.82
N GLU A 68 -17.30 2.45 28.06
CA GLU A 68 -17.65 1.73 29.28
C GLU A 68 -18.88 2.41 29.92
N ASP A 69 -19.50 1.77 30.90
CA ASP A 69 -20.77 2.25 31.48
C ASP A 69 -20.63 3.65 32.12
N ASP A 70 -19.49 3.95 32.71
CA ASP A 70 -19.22 5.18 33.47
C ASP A 70 -18.08 6.05 32.91
N ASN A 71 -17.33 5.52 31.94
CA ASN A 71 -16.21 6.25 31.35
C ASN A 71 -15.99 5.92 29.88
N VAL A 72 -15.31 6.83 29.19
CA VAL A 72 -14.86 6.66 27.81
C VAL A 72 -13.35 6.64 27.76
N GLY A 73 -12.77 5.56 27.21
CA GLY A 73 -11.35 5.48 26.89
C GLY A 73 -11.09 6.15 25.54
N ALA A 74 -10.40 7.27 25.59
CA ALA A 74 -10.02 8.04 24.40
C ALA A 74 -8.54 7.89 24.09
N VAL A 75 -8.19 7.87 22.81
CA VAL A 75 -6.81 7.93 22.32
C VAL A 75 -6.54 9.32 21.78
N LEU A 76 -5.46 9.95 22.26
CA LEU A 76 -5.11 11.32 21.88
C LEU A 76 -4.40 11.33 20.52
N MET A 77 -4.77 12.24 19.65
CA MET A 77 -4.17 12.46 18.32
C MET A 77 -3.06 13.53 18.35
N GLY A 78 -2.53 13.79 19.53
CA GLY A 78 -1.46 14.75 19.80
C GLY A 78 -0.69 14.37 21.05
N GLU A 79 0.27 15.20 21.45
CA GLU A 79 1.09 14.94 22.64
C GLU A 79 0.28 15.09 23.96
N GLY A 80 -0.80 15.87 23.94
CA GLY A 80 -1.70 16.06 25.10
C GLY A 80 -1.03 16.68 26.31
N LEU A 81 0.04 17.46 26.11
CA LEU A 81 0.84 18.04 27.20
C LEU A 81 0.06 19.04 28.08
N GLY A 82 -0.98 19.65 27.53
CA GLY A 82 -1.85 20.58 28.24
C GLY A 82 -3.00 19.93 28.99
N ILE A 83 -3.24 18.63 28.79
CA ILE A 83 -4.36 17.92 29.38
C ILE A 83 -3.99 17.45 30.79
N GLN A 84 -4.85 17.73 31.77
CA GLN A 84 -4.69 17.37 33.18
C GLN A 84 -5.93 16.61 33.66
N GLU A 85 -5.78 15.88 34.79
CA GLU A 85 -6.94 15.34 35.50
C GLU A 85 -7.87 16.50 35.92
N GLY A 86 -9.16 16.35 35.62
CA GLY A 86 -10.15 17.38 35.80
C GLY A 86 -10.40 18.29 34.58
N SER A 87 -9.54 18.24 33.54
CA SER A 87 -9.76 18.98 32.29
C SER A 87 -11.08 18.60 31.62
N THR A 88 -11.68 19.57 30.94
CA THR A 88 -12.96 19.39 30.25
C THR A 88 -12.75 18.76 28.87
N VAL A 89 -13.64 17.85 28.49
CA VAL A 89 -13.66 17.21 27.17
C VAL A 89 -15.04 17.34 26.57
N LYS A 90 -15.13 17.69 25.28
CA LYS A 90 -16.39 17.78 24.54
C LYS A 90 -16.45 16.69 23.47
N ALA A 91 -17.56 15.99 23.40
CA ALA A 91 -17.88 15.13 22.27
C ALA A 91 -18.36 16.01 21.11
N SER A 92 -17.74 15.86 19.94
CA SER A 92 -18.00 16.71 18.77
C SER A 92 -19.29 16.36 18.03
N GLY A 93 -19.86 15.16 18.28
CA GLY A 93 -20.96 14.60 17.49
C GLY A 93 -20.55 14.15 16.10
N ARG A 94 -19.26 14.16 15.76
CA ARG A 94 -18.72 13.80 14.46
C ARG A 94 -17.79 12.60 14.57
N ILE A 95 -17.94 11.64 13.67
CA ILE A 95 -16.98 10.54 13.50
C ILE A 95 -15.74 11.08 12.79
N ALA A 96 -14.57 10.50 13.06
CA ALA A 96 -13.31 10.91 12.47
C ALA A 96 -13.36 10.88 10.92
N GLU A 97 -13.07 12.01 10.31
CA GLU A 97 -13.09 12.21 8.87
C GLU A 97 -11.82 12.91 8.40
N VAL A 98 -11.49 12.76 7.13
CA VAL A 98 -10.31 13.37 6.49
C VAL A 98 -10.74 14.16 5.27
N PRO A 99 -10.10 15.33 4.99
CA PRO A 99 -10.31 16.05 3.75
C PRO A 99 -9.88 15.20 2.55
N VAL A 100 -10.66 15.24 1.48
CA VAL A 100 -10.41 14.50 0.24
C VAL A 100 -10.62 15.41 -0.97
N GLY A 101 -10.08 15.06 -2.12
CA GLY A 101 -10.24 15.83 -3.33
C GLY A 101 -9.00 15.83 -4.21
N GLU A 102 -9.11 16.40 -5.41
CA GLU A 102 -7.97 16.53 -6.34
C GLU A 102 -6.87 17.44 -5.78
N ALA A 103 -7.22 18.38 -4.90
CA ALA A 103 -6.26 19.25 -4.21
C ALA A 103 -5.27 18.48 -3.30
N MET A 104 -5.57 17.22 -2.98
CA MET A 104 -4.67 16.34 -2.22
C MET A 104 -3.52 15.79 -3.08
N LEU A 105 -3.64 15.77 -4.41
CA LEU A 105 -2.60 15.25 -5.29
C LEU A 105 -1.32 16.08 -5.19
N GLY A 106 -0.18 15.44 -5.12
CA GLY A 106 1.10 16.11 -4.98
C GLY A 106 1.43 16.60 -3.57
N ARG A 107 0.59 16.26 -2.58
CA ARG A 107 0.76 16.71 -1.19
C ARG A 107 1.30 15.60 -0.29
N VAL A 108 2.02 16.03 0.74
CA VAL A 108 2.44 15.20 1.87
C VAL A 108 1.67 15.67 3.09
N ILE A 109 0.92 14.76 3.71
CA ILE A 109 0.00 15.06 4.81
C ILE A 109 0.21 14.11 5.99
N ASN A 110 -0.27 14.53 7.15
CA ASN A 110 -0.40 13.63 8.29
C ASN A 110 -1.72 12.83 8.24
N PRO A 111 -1.96 11.87 9.15
CA PRO A 111 -3.19 11.08 9.18
C PRO A 111 -4.49 11.87 9.39
N LEU A 112 -4.41 13.10 9.87
CA LEU A 112 -5.56 14.01 10.03
C LEU A 112 -5.83 14.87 8.78
N GLY A 113 -5.02 14.69 7.71
CA GLY A 113 -5.13 15.48 6.47
C GLY A 113 -4.42 16.84 6.53
N LEU A 114 -3.66 17.11 7.58
CA LEU A 114 -2.90 18.35 7.70
C LEU A 114 -1.62 18.30 6.88
N PRO A 115 -1.26 19.36 6.13
CA PRO A 115 -0.08 19.37 5.27
C PRO A 115 1.22 19.36 6.05
N LEU A 116 2.18 18.52 5.60
CA LEU A 116 3.54 18.43 6.13
C LEU A 116 4.59 18.97 5.16
N ASP A 117 4.18 19.35 3.95
CA ASP A 117 5.07 19.70 2.82
C ASP A 117 5.42 21.19 2.72
N GLY A 118 4.94 22.00 3.64
CA GLY A 118 5.18 23.46 3.65
C GLY A 118 4.49 24.24 2.52
N LYS A 119 3.61 23.60 1.74
CA LYS A 119 2.91 24.25 0.61
C LYS A 119 1.62 24.97 1.02
N GLY A 120 1.39 25.21 2.31
CA GLY A 120 0.17 25.85 2.84
C GLY A 120 -1.02 24.90 2.92
N GLU A 121 -2.15 25.44 3.34
CA GLU A 121 -3.40 24.71 3.54
C GLU A 121 -3.91 24.07 2.24
N ILE A 122 -4.66 22.98 2.40
CA ILE A 122 -5.26 22.26 1.28
C ILE A 122 -6.70 22.73 1.12
N ALA A 123 -6.98 23.45 0.03
CA ALA A 123 -8.29 23.98 -0.26
C ALA A 123 -9.22 22.87 -0.79
N THR A 124 -9.93 22.20 0.11
CA THR A 124 -11.00 21.26 -0.22
C THR A 124 -12.16 21.40 0.76
N SER A 125 -13.37 21.25 0.25
CA SER A 125 -14.61 21.25 1.04
C SER A 125 -15.21 19.87 1.22
N GLU A 126 -14.64 18.85 0.52
CA GLU A 126 -15.14 17.48 0.59
C GLU A 126 -14.37 16.74 1.68
N THR A 127 -15.08 15.99 2.52
CA THR A 127 -14.54 15.12 3.56
C THR A 127 -15.03 13.69 3.35
N ARG A 128 -14.33 12.74 3.94
CA ARG A 128 -14.71 11.33 3.95
C ARG A 128 -14.38 10.71 5.29
N LEU A 129 -15.27 9.85 5.78
CA LEU A 129 -15.02 9.08 7.00
C LEU A 129 -13.72 8.27 6.85
N ILE A 130 -12.85 8.35 7.85
CA ILE A 130 -11.60 7.59 7.91
C ILE A 130 -11.91 6.10 7.95
N GLU A 131 -12.87 5.68 8.79
CA GLU A 131 -13.39 4.32 8.80
C GLU A 131 -14.72 4.27 8.06
N SER A 132 -14.77 3.59 6.94
CA SER A 132 -15.96 3.35 6.13
C SER A 132 -16.12 1.87 5.82
N MET A 133 -17.37 1.46 5.60
CA MET A 133 -17.68 0.08 5.24
C MET A 133 -17.14 -0.26 3.85
N ALA A 134 -16.58 -1.47 3.74
CA ALA A 134 -16.14 -2.00 2.46
C ALA A 134 -17.33 -2.19 1.49
N PRO A 135 -17.09 -2.10 0.15
CA PRO A 135 -18.11 -2.39 -0.84
C PRO A 135 -18.71 -3.80 -0.63
N GLY A 136 -20.01 -3.90 -0.69
CA GLY A 136 -20.73 -5.19 -0.58
C GLY A 136 -20.51 -6.09 -1.80
N ILE A 137 -20.95 -7.35 -1.71
CA ILE A 137 -20.73 -8.38 -2.75
C ILE A 137 -21.29 -7.94 -4.12
N ILE A 138 -22.52 -7.40 -4.15
CA ILE A 138 -23.18 -6.97 -5.40
C ILE A 138 -22.49 -5.75 -6.02
N GLN A 139 -21.80 -4.94 -5.22
CA GLN A 139 -21.09 -3.75 -5.67
C GLN A 139 -19.74 -4.05 -6.30
N ARG A 140 -19.26 -5.29 -6.19
CA ARG A 140 -17.95 -5.74 -6.70
C ARG A 140 -18.08 -6.40 -8.06
N LYS A 141 -16.99 -6.35 -8.81
CA LYS A 141 -16.75 -7.10 -10.03
C LYS A 141 -15.46 -7.88 -9.90
N SER A 142 -15.37 -9.03 -10.55
CA SER A 142 -14.12 -9.81 -10.57
C SER A 142 -12.97 -9.01 -11.17
N VAL A 143 -11.79 -9.12 -10.58
CA VAL A 143 -10.56 -8.48 -11.08
C VAL A 143 -10.19 -9.08 -12.43
N HIS A 144 -10.03 -8.24 -13.45
CA HIS A 144 -9.76 -8.64 -14.83
C HIS A 144 -8.88 -7.65 -15.61
N GLU A 145 -8.51 -6.53 -15.01
CA GLU A 145 -7.66 -5.51 -15.60
C GLU A 145 -6.26 -5.56 -14.94
N PRO A 146 -5.16 -5.60 -15.72
CA PRO A 146 -3.82 -5.65 -15.14
C PRO A 146 -3.44 -4.33 -14.45
N MET A 147 -2.75 -4.43 -13.33
CA MET A 147 -1.99 -3.37 -12.69
C MET A 147 -0.51 -3.63 -13.01
N GLN A 148 0.02 -2.94 -14.01
CA GLN A 148 1.42 -3.12 -14.41
C GLN A 148 2.34 -2.52 -13.35
N THR A 149 3.18 -3.35 -12.74
CA THR A 149 4.14 -2.89 -11.73
C THR A 149 5.42 -2.34 -12.34
N GLY A 150 5.69 -2.67 -13.59
CA GLY A 150 6.95 -2.36 -14.25
C GLY A 150 8.11 -3.27 -13.81
N ILE A 151 7.83 -4.27 -12.96
CA ILE A 151 8.81 -5.25 -12.49
C ILE A 151 8.54 -6.56 -13.21
N THR A 152 9.45 -6.94 -14.09
CA THR A 152 9.28 -8.07 -15.00
C THR A 152 8.97 -9.38 -14.25
N ALA A 153 9.62 -9.64 -13.13
CA ALA A 153 9.39 -10.84 -12.33
C ALA A 153 7.97 -10.90 -11.78
N ILE A 154 7.39 -9.76 -11.38
CA ILE A 154 6.02 -9.68 -10.85
C ILE A 154 5.02 -9.81 -11.99
N ASP A 155 5.10 -8.95 -12.99
CA ASP A 155 4.12 -8.87 -14.07
C ASP A 155 4.05 -10.18 -14.89
N ALA A 156 5.19 -10.90 -15.00
CA ALA A 156 5.24 -12.19 -15.70
C ALA A 156 4.77 -13.39 -14.87
N MET A 157 5.03 -13.42 -13.56
CA MET A 157 4.84 -14.65 -12.76
C MET A 157 3.85 -14.51 -11.58
N ILE A 158 3.65 -13.28 -11.08
CA ILE A 158 2.81 -12.98 -9.92
C ILE A 158 1.97 -11.73 -10.24
N PRO A 159 1.17 -11.77 -11.32
CA PRO A 159 0.51 -10.57 -11.83
C PRO A 159 -0.50 -10.00 -10.84
N ILE A 160 -0.55 -8.68 -10.77
CA ILE A 160 -1.46 -7.93 -9.93
C ILE A 160 -2.54 -7.30 -10.81
N GLY A 161 -3.80 -7.40 -10.38
CA GLY A 161 -4.93 -6.79 -11.07
C GLY A 161 -5.47 -5.56 -10.35
N ARG A 162 -6.12 -4.67 -11.10
CA ARG A 162 -6.77 -3.47 -10.57
C ARG A 162 -7.94 -3.87 -9.67
N GLY A 163 -7.82 -3.56 -8.37
CA GLY A 163 -8.76 -3.97 -7.33
C GLY A 163 -8.33 -5.17 -6.50
N GLN A 164 -7.14 -5.72 -6.75
CA GLN A 164 -6.55 -6.82 -5.99
C GLN A 164 -5.81 -6.32 -4.76
N ARG A 165 -5.71 -7.18 -3.74
CA ARG A 165 -4.86 -7.00 -2.55
C ARG A 165 -3.69 -7.95 -2.65
N GLU A 166 -2.51 -7.43 -2.93
CA GLU A 166 -1.29 -8.26 -3.04
C GLU A 166 -0.30 -7.87 -1.95
N LEU A 167 0.03 -8.83 -1.08
CA LEU A 167 0.93 -8.61 0.03
C LEU A 167 2.39 -8.61 -0.44
N ILE A 168 3.17 -7.63 0.00
CA ILE A 168 4.63 -7.64 -0.12
C ILE A 168 5.21 -7.98 1.25
N ILE A 169 5.87 -9.13 1.36
CA ILE A 169 6.33 -9.66 2.65
C ILE A 169 7.81 -10.07 2.58
N GLY A 170 8.53 -9.83 3.66
CA GLY A 170 9.95 -10.22 3.81
C GLY A 170 10.65 -9.46 4.93
N ASP A 171 11.90 -9.83 5.19
CA ASP A 171 12.73 -9.23 6.24
C ASP A 171 13.08 -7.77 5.94
N ARG A 172 13.67 -7.09 6.92
CA ARG A 172 14.17 -5.72 6.74
C ARG A 172 15.17 -5.64 5.59
N GLN A 173 15.12 -4.53 4.85
CA GLN A 173 16.08 -4.22 3.78
C GLN A 173 16.11 -5.22 2.62
N THR A 174 15.07 -6.02 2.41
CA THR A 174 14.96 -6.94 1.25
C THR A 174 14.41 -6.29 -0.02
N GLY A 175 14.06 -5.00 0.02
CA GLY A 175 13.57 -4.26 -1.14
C GLY A 175 12.04 -4.11 -1.23
N LYS A 176 11.29 -4.35 -0.15
CA LYS A 176 9.81 -4.21 -0.13
C LYS A 176 9.33 -2.83 -0.59
N THR A 177 9.87 -1.78 0.03
CA THR A 177 9.56 -0.37 -0.33
C THR A 177 9.95 -0.05 -1.77
N ALA A 178 11.08 -0.59 -2.27
CA ALA A 178 11.50 -0.36 -3.65
C ALA A 178 10.48 -0.92 -4.66
N ILE A 179 9.95 -2.11 -4.44
CA ILE A 179 8.87 -2.70 -5.28
C ILE A 179 7.63 -1.80 -5.28
N ALA A 180 7.23 -1.30 -4.13
CA ALA A 180 6.06 -0.42 -4.02
C ALA A 180 6.28 0.91 -4.76
N ILE A 181 7.47 1.51 -4.62
CA ILE A 181 7.82 2.75 -5.31
C ILE A 181 7.90 2.52 -6.82
N ASP A 182 8.55 1.45 -7.30
CA ASP A 182 8.61 1.12 -8.72
C ASP A 182 7.21 0.93 -9.32
N THR A 183 6.30 0.31 -8.56
CA THR A 183 4.89 0.17 -8.96
C THR A 183 4.22 1.54 -9.10
N ILE A 184 4.44 2.47 -8.18
CA ILE A 184 3.92 3.85 -8.27
C ILE A 184 4.52 4.57 -9.48
N LEU A 185 5.84 4.49 -9.67
CA LEU A 185 6.54 5.13 -10.80
C LEU A 185 6.00 4.66 -12.16
N ASN A 186 5.64 3.39 -12.25
CA ASN A 186 5.11 2.79 -13.47
C ASN A 186 3.66 3.20 -13.79
N GLN A 187 2.95 3.87 -12.88
CA GLN A 187 1.59 4.36 -13.14
C GLN A 187 1.55 5.68 -13.92
N LYS A 188 2.69 6.25 -14.25
CA LYS A 188 2.75 7.49 -15.05
C LYS A 188 2.08 7.30 -16.42
N GLY A 189 0.99 8.03 -16.64
CA GLY A 189 0.21 7.96 -17.88
C GLY A 189 -0.84 6.84 -17.95
N GLU A 190 -0.99 6.04 -16.87
CA GLU A 190 -1.95 4.91 -16.81
C GLU A 190 -3.30 5.30 -16.16
N ASP A 191 -3.53 6.59 -15.90
CA ASP A 191 -4.72 7.13 -15.22
C ASP A 191 -5.02 6.43 -13.88
N VAL A 192 -3.98 6.25 -13.07
CA VAL A 192 -4.05 5.68 -11.73
C VAL A 192 -3.64 6.71 -10.71
N VAL A 193 -4.50 6.98 -9.74
CA VAL A 193 -4.15 7.80 -8.57
C VAL A 193 -3.49 6.93 -7.52
N CYS A 194 -2.32 7.34 -7.05
CA CYS A 194 -1.56 6.61 -6.06
C CYS A 194 -1.66 7.25 -4.67
N VAL A 195 -1.67 6.41 -3.64
CA VAL A 195 -1.56 6.84 -2.25
C VAL A 195 -0.47 6.02 -1.58
N TYR A 196 0.57 6.69 -1.09
CA TYR A 196 1.64 6.04 -0.33
C TYR A 196 1.48 6.37 1.14
N VAL A 197 1.31 5.37 1.97
CA VAL A 197 1.12 5.51 3.42
C VAL A 197 2.35 5.02 4.16
N ALA A 198 3.12 5.94 4.72
CA ALA A 198 4.27 5.66 5.57
C ALA A 198 3.84 5.53 7.04
N ILE A 199 4.02 4.35 7.63
CA ILE A 199 3.54 4.02 8.98
C ILE A 199 4.73 3.70 9.88
N GLY A 200 4.94 4.51 10.90
CA GLY A 200 6.00 4.29 11.89
C GLY A 200 7.42 4.28 11.31
N GLN A 201 7.64 4.95 10.18
CA GLN A 201 8.93 5.06 9.53
C GLN A 201 9.73 6.25 10.06
N LYS A 202 11.05 6.21 9.88
CA LYS A 202 11.91 7.36 10.17
C LYS A 202 11.60 8.49 9.17
N SER A 203 11.52 9.73 9.65
CA SER A 203 11.26 10.90 8.79
C SER A 203 12.23 11.02 7.62
N ALA A 204 13.51 10.68 7.81
CA ALA A 204 14.49 10.64 6.72
C ALA A 204 14.14 9.61 5.63
N SER A 205 13.56 8.47 5.99
CA SER A 205 13.13 7.46 5.01
C SER A 205 11.94 7.95 4.20
N VAL A 206 10.99 8.60 4.86
CA VAL A 206 9.82 9.21 4.19
C VAL A 206 10.27 10.33 3.25
N ALA A 207 11.18 11.19 3.69
CA ALA A 207 11.75 12.24 2.86
C ALA A 207 12.40 11.69 1.58
N ASN A 208 13.22 10.62 1.70
CA ASN A 208 13.82 9.97 0.54
C ASN A 208 12.78 9.44 -0.46
N VAL A 209 11.68 8.85 0.04
CA VAL A 209 10.59 8.38 -0.84
C VAL A 209 9.93 9.55 -1.57
N VAL A 210 9.63 10.64 -0.85
CA VAL A 210 9.03 11.85 -1.44
C VAL A 210 9.96 12.46 -2.49
N ASP A 211 11.26 12.50 -2.23
CA ASP A 211 12.24 13.03 -3.18
C ASP A 211 12.31 12.16 -4.45
N VAL A 212 12.37 10.84 -4.33
CA VAL A 212 12.32 9.94 -5.49
C VAL A 212 11.05 10.13 -6.31
N LEU A 213 9.87 10.21 -5.66
CA LEU A 213 8.60 10.43 -6.35
C LEU A 213 8.57 11.79 -7.06
N ARG A 214 9.15 12.83 -6.44
CA ARG A 214 9.23 14.18 -7.01
C ARG A 214 10.17 14.21 -8.21
N GLU A 215 11.39 13.69 -8.09
CA GLU A 215 12.40 13.66 -9.15
C GLU A 215 11.94 12.90 -10.40
N ARG A 216 11.13 11.84 -10.20
CA ARG A 216 10.58 11.04 -11.29
C ARG A 216 9.25 11.58 -11.82
N GLY A 217 8.70 12.66 -11.25
CA GLY A 217 7.41 13.25 -11.63
C GLY A 217 6.23 12.35 -11.30
N ALA A 218 6.35 11.49 -10.29
CA ALA A 218 5.28 10.63 -9.80
C ALA A 218 4.48 11.26 -8.67
N LEU A 219 5.01 12.31 -8.04
CA LEU A 219 4.30 13.02 -6.99
C LEU A 219 3.02 13.69 -7.50
N ASP A 220 2.98 14.12 -8.77
CA ASP A 220 1.83 14.82 -9.36
C ASP A 220 0.51 14.01 -9.31
N TYR A 221 0.61 12.68 -9.33
CA TYR A 221 -0.55 11.77 -9.22
C TYR A 221 -0.53 10.94 -7.93
N THR A 222 0.29 11.33 -6.95
CA THR A 222 0.46 10.60 -5.69
C THR A 222 0.16 11.49 -4.49
N VAL A 223 -0.57 10.95 -3.51
CA VAL A 223 -0.72 11.52 -2.17
C VAL A 223 0.15 10.73 -1.21
N VAL A 224 0.93 11.41 -0.38
CA VAL A 224 1.73 10.77 0.66
C VAL A 224 1.11 11.05 2.02
N VAL A 225 0.72 10.00 2.73
CA VAL A 225 0.24 10.07 4.12
C VAL A 225 1.35 9.58 5.03
N ALA A 226 1.85 10.43 5.90
CA ALA A 226 2.99 10.10 6.76
C ALA A 226 2.61 10.15 8.24
N ALA A 227 2.85 9.04 8.94
CA ALA A 227 2.89 8.95 10.40
C ALA A 227 4.28 8.44 10.80
N SER A 228 5.13 9.34 11.28
CA SER A 228 6.52 9.00 11.61
C SER A 228 6.62 8.16 12.88
N ALA A 229 7.79 7.54 13.09
CA ALA A 229 8.05 6.73 14.29
C ALA A 229 8.06 7.54 15.59
N SER A 230 8.19 8.86 15.51
CA SER A 230 8.15 9.78 16.66
C SER A 230 6.74 10.26 17.01
N GLU A 231 5.76 10.01 16.13
CA GLU A 231 4.38 10.43 16.37
C GLU A 231 3.62 9.43 17.26
N PRO A 232 2.54 9.90 17.92
CA PRO A 232 1.70 9.06 18.78
C PRO A 232 1.20 7.81 18.06
N ALA A 233 1.03 6.71 18.81
CA ALA A 233 0.53 5.44 18.28
C ALA A 233 -0.84 5.59 17.59
N ALA A 234 -1.68 6.51 18.05
CA ALA A 234 -2.96 6.83 17.43
C ALA A 234 -2.82 7.24 15.96
N LEU A 235 -1.88 8.11 15.64
CA LEU A 235 -1.66 8.58 14.28
C LEU A 235 -1.10 7.45 13.40
N GLN A 236 -0.20 6.62 13.92
CA GLN A 236 0.29 5.45 13.20
C GLN A 236 -0.82 4.41 12.91
N TYR A 237 -1.77 4.27 13.83
CA TYR A 237 -2.94 3.42 13.65
C TYR A 237 -3.90 3.98 12.58
N LEU A 238 -4.14 5.29 12.59
CA LEU A 238 -5.09 5.93 11.67
C LEU A 238 -4.56 6.05 10.24
N ALA A 239 -3.25 6.23 10.05
CA ALA A 239 -2.64 6.51 8.76
C ALA A 239 -3.14 5.63 7.61
N PRO A 240 -3.18 4.28 7.73
CA PRO A 240 -3.66 3.44 6.64
C PRO A 240 -5.15 3.62 6.34
N TYR A 241 -5.98 3.90 7.33
CA TYR A 241 -7.41 4.18 7.12
C TYR A 241 -7.62 5.52 6.42
N THR A 242 -6.82 6.54 6.77
CA THR A 242 -6.79 7.83 6.06
C THR A 242 -6.39 7.65 4.60
N GLY A 243 -5.31 6.88 4.34
CA GLY A 243 -4.90 6.56 2.99
C GLY A 243 -5.97 5.83 2.18
N ALA A 244 -6.67 4.87 2.81
CA ALA A 244 -7.80 4.19 2.20
C ALA A 244 -8.97 5.14 1.89
N ALA A 245 -9.32 6.05 2.80
CA ALA A 245 -10.40 7.02 2.58
C ALA A 245 -10.10 7.95 1.40
N ILE A 246 -8.86 8.41 1.25
CA ILE A 246 -8.43 9.22 0.11
C ILE A 246 -8.50 8.42 -1.19
N ALA A 247 -7.99 7.18 -1.22
CA ALA A 247 -8.06 6.33 -2.40
C ALA A 247 -9.52 5.99 -2.79
N GLU A 248 -10.39 5.72 -1.82
CA GLU A 248 -11.82 5.47 -2.04
C GLU A 248 -12.55 6.64 -2.70
N TYR A 249 -12.19 7.88 -2.36
CA TYR A 249 -12.78 9.05 -3.00
C TYR A 249 -12.64 8.99 -4.52
N PHE A 250 -11.46 8.69 -5.01
CA PHE A 250 -11.20 8.54 -6.44
C PHE A 250 -11.81 7.26 -7.01
N MET A 251 -11.78 6.16 -6.28
CA MET A 251 -12.40 4.89 -6.68
C MET A 251 -13.91 5.06 -6.94
N TYR A 252 -14.62 5.73 -6.03
CA TYR A 252 -16.07 5.97 -6.20
C TYR A 252 -16.38 7.03 -7.28
N LYS A 253 -15.40 7.83 -7.69
CA LYS A 253 -15.48 8.69 -8.89
C LYS A 253 -15.13 7.95 -10.20
N GLY A 254 -14.99 6.62 -10.16
CA GLY A 254 -14.74 5.79 -11.33
C GLY A 254 -13.27 5.68 -11.75
N LYS A 255 -12.33 6.24 -10.98
CA LYS A 255 -10.88 6.16 -11.26
C LYS A 255 -10.28 4.86 -10.73
N ALA A 256 -9.16 4.47 -11.31
CA ALA A 256 -8.32 3.42 -10.74
C ALA A 256 -7.40 4.04 -9.69
N THR A 257 -7.24 3.36 -8.55
CA THR A 257 -6.36 3.81 -7.46
C THR A 257 -5.43 2.70 -7.02
N LEU A 258 -4.26 3.08 -6.56
CA LEU A 258 -3.26 2.20 -5.95
C LEU A 258 -2.93 2.75 -4.55
N VAL A 259 -3.10 1.95 -3.53
CA VAL A 259 -2.70 2.32 -2.17
C VAL A 259 -1.62 1.38 -1.66
N VAL A 260 -0.54 1.94 -1.16
CA VAL A 260 0.59 1.23 -0.54
C VAL A 260 0.56 1.49 0.95
N TYR A 261 0.62 0.45 1.78
CA TYR A 261 0.72 0.55 3.23
C TYR A 261 2.11 0.08 3.70
N ASP A 262 3.01 0.99 4.00
CA ASP A 262 4.40 0.70 4.37
C ASP A 262 4.70 1.14 5.82
N ASP A 263 4.55 0.29 6.87
CA ASP A 263 4.07 -1.10 6.82
C ASP A 263 2.95 -1.37 7.84
N LEU A 264 2.13 -2.38 7.57
CA LEU A 264 1.05 -2.77 8.47
C LEU A 264 1.52 -3.48 9.75
N THR A 265 2.76 -3.97 9.81
CA THR A 265 3.35 -4.48 11.05
C THR A 265 3.45 -3.37 12.10
N LYS A 266 3.80 -2.15 11.67
CA LYS A 266 3.86 -0.98 12.55
C LYS A 266 2.47 -0.54 13.01
N GLN A 267 1.49 -0.57 12.11
CA GLN A 267 0.09 -0.33 12.50
C GLN A 267 -0.37 -1.31 13.57
N ALA A 268 -0.10 -2.61 13.41
CA ALA A 268 -0.47 -3.61 14.39
C ALA A 268 0.23 -3.37 15.74
N GLN A 269 1.51 -2.98 15.74
CA GLN A 269 2.26 -2.63 16.95
C GLN A 269 1.66 -1.41 17.65
N ALA A 270 1.30 -0.36 16.91
CA ALA A 270 0.61 0.82 17.44
C ALA A 270 -0.75 0.43 18.06
N TYR A 271 -1.53 -0.39 17.35
CA TYR A 271 -2.81 -0.88 17.86
C TYR A 271 -2.66 -1.72 19.13
N ARG A 272 -1.64 -2.57 19.20
CA ARG A 272 -1.29 -3.34 20.42
C ARG A 272 -0.96 -2.40 21.58
N GLN A 273 -0.13 -1.38 21.36
CA GLN A 273 0.23 -0.39 22.37
C GLN A 273 -1.02 0.31 22.92
N MET A 274 -1.85 0.86 22.07
CA MET A 274 -3.10 1.53 22.50
C MET A 274 -4.03 0.59 23.26
N SER A 275 -4.20 -0.64 22.76
CA SER A 275 -5.08 -1.63 23.39
C SER A 275 -4.61 -2.04 24.79
N LEU A 276 -3.31 -2.19 24.99
CA LEU A 276 -2.75 -2.49 26.31
C LEU A 276 -2.90 -1.33 27.28
N LEU A 277 -2.69 -0.10 26.83
CA LEU A 277 -2.90 1.11 27.64
C LEU A 277 -4.38 1.30 28.01
N LEU A 278 -5.29 0.96 27.10
CA LEU A 278 -6.74 0.91 27.39
C LEU A 278 -7.17 -0.32 28.21
N ARG A 279 -6.22 -1.13 28.67
CA ARG A 279 -6.45 -2.35 29.49
C ARG A 279 -7.31 -3.41 28.80
N ARG A 280 -7.35 -3.45 27.46
CA ARG A 280 -7.98 -4.55 26.74
C ARG A 280 -7.17 -5.84 26.97
N PRO A 281 -7.82 -7.00 27.16
CA PRO A 281 -7.13 -8.24 27.40
C PRO A 281 -6.23 -8.64 26.22
N PRO A 282 -4.94 -8.95 26.46
CA PRO A 282 -4.04 -9.38 25.40
C PRO A 282 -4.30 -10.83 24.96
N GLY A 283 -4.15 -11.08 23.66
CA GLY A 283 -4.12 -12.41 23.07
C GLY A 283 -2.72 -12.87 22.67
N ARG A 284 -2.61 -13.60 21.55
CA ARG A 284 -1.34 -14.10 21.01
C ARG A 284 -0.36 -12.95 20.74
N GLU A 285 0.89 -13.11 21.16
CA GLU A 285 1.96 -12.10 21.05
C GLU A 285 1.58 -10.72 21.63
N ALA A 286 0.71 -10.73 22.65
CA ALA A 286 0.15 -9.55 23.30
C ALA A 286 -0.70 -8.64 22.38
N TYR A 287 -1.07 -9.09 21.20
CA TYR A 287 -2.04 -8.36 20.35
C TYR A 287 -3.47 -8.51 20.90
N PRO A 288 -4.33 -7.49 20.74
CA PRO A 288 -5.73 -7.61 21.09
C PRO A 288 -6.44 -8.62 20.18
N GLY A 289 -7.52 -9.23 20.67
CA GLY A 289 -8.24 -10.29 19.95
C GLY A 289 -8.82 -9.85 18.59
N ASP A 290 -9.03 -8.56 18.40
CA ASP A 290 -9.59 -7.96 17.18
C ASP A 290 -8.54 -7.41 16.20
N VAL A 291 -7.24 -7.72 16.37
CA VAL A 291 -6.21 -7.25 15.43
C VAL A 291 -6.39 -7.81 14.01
N PHE A 292 -6.95 -9.01 13.87
CA PHE A 292 -7.35 -9.54 12.56
C PHE A 292 -8.40 -8.62 11.89
N TYR A 293 -9.41 -8.21 12.65
CA TYR A 293 -10.44 -7.31 12.16
C TYR A 293 -9.89 -5.92 11.82
N CYS A 294 -8.90 -5.43 12.57
CA CYS A 294 -8.20 -4.18 12.23
C CYS A 294 -7.65 -4.19 10.80
N HIS A 295 -6.95 -5.25 10.39
CA HIS A 295 -6.41 -5.38 9.04
C HIS A 295 -7.47 -5.77 8.01
N SER A 296 -8.41 -6.67 8.34
CA SER A 296 -9.42 -7.14 7.39
C SER A 296 -10.38 -6.02 6.97
N ARG A 297 -10.87 -5.20 7.91
CA ARG A 297 -11.75 -4.07 7.58
C ARG A 297 -11.05 -2.98 6.77
N LEU A 298 -9.72 -2.83 6.89
CA LEU A 298 -8.92 -1.97 6.04
C LEU A 298 -8.80 -2.54 4.62
N LEU A 299 -8.31 -3.77 4.51
CA LEU A 299 -7.95 -4.38 3.23
C LEU A 299 -9.18 -4.78 2.41
N GLU A 300 -10.31 -5.09 3.03
CA GLU A 300 -11.57 -5.37 2.32
C GLU A 300 -12.15 -4.16 1.60
N ARG A 301 -11.72 -2.93 1.93
CA ARG A 301 -12.09 -1.71 1.21
C ARG A 301 -11.52 -1.68 -0.20
N ALA A 302 -10.37 -2.37 -0.43
CA ALA A 302 -9.78 -2.53 -1.75
C ALA A 302 -10.61 -3.52 -2.59
N ALA A 303 -11.09 -3.05 -3.73
CA ALA A 303 -11.96 -3.82 -4.62
C ALA A 303 -12.00 -3.25 -6.03
N LYS A 304 -12.44 -4.06 -6.99
CA LYS A 304 -12.92 -3.59 -8.29
C LYS A 304 -14.43 -3.40 -8.20
N LEU A 305 -14.90 -2.19 -8.45
CA LEU A 305 -16.33 -1.87 -8.43
C LEU A 305 -17.05 -2.35 -9.68
N SER A 306 -18.33 -2.69 -9.51
CA SER A 306 -19.22 -3.07 -10.61
C SER A 306 -19.52 -1.88 -11.53
N ASP A 307 -20.06 -2.18 -12.72
CA ASP A 307 -20.41 -1.18 -13.70
C ASP A 307 -21.45 -0.18 -13.16
N ALA A 308 -22.36 -0.64 -12.32
CA ALA A 308 -23.37 0.18 -11.65
C ALA A 308 -22.76 1.16 -10.63
N MET A 309 -21.57 0.84 -10.10
CA MET A 309 -20.86 1.67 -9.12
C MET A 309 -19.77 2.55 -9.74
N GLY A 310 -19.75 2.70 -11.08
CA GLY A 310 -18.82 3.58 -11.78
C GLY A 310 -17.50 2.94 -12.22
N LYS A 311 -17.34 1.61 -12.10
CA LYS A 311 -16.18 0.84 -12.60
C LYS A 311 -14.83 1.17 -11.96
N GLY A 312 -14.77 2.00 -10.94
CA GLY A 312 -13.52 2.34 -10.26
C GLY A 312 -12.86 1.12 -9.62
N SER A 313 -11.61 1.27 -9.22
CA SER A 313 -10.89 0.22 -8.51
C SER A 313 -9.93 0.79 -7.47
N MET A 314 -9.73 0.07 -6.39
CA MET A 314 -8.66 0.34 -5.42
C MET A 314 -7.83 -0.92 -5.25
N THR A 315 -6.59 -0.87 -5.70
CA THR A 315 -5.59 -1.92 -5.54
C THR A 315 -4.79 -1.64 -4.29
N ALA A 316 -4.61 -2.62 -3.42
CA ALA A 316 -3.85 -2.47 -2.19
C ALA A 316 -2.56 -3.30 -2.23
N LEU A 317 -1.45 -2.65 -1.88
CA LEU A 317 -0.15 -3.27 -1.65
C LEU A 317 0.24 -3.10 -0.18
N PRO A 318 -0.30 -3.94 0.72
CA PRO A 318 0.18 -3.97 2.09
C PRO A 318 1.60 -4.53 2.15
N ILE A 319 2.43 -3.93 3.00
CA ILE A 319 3.77 -4.41 3.32
C ILE A 319 3.77 -4.97 4.72
N ILE A 320 4.35 -6.16 4.89
CA ILE A 320 4.58 -6.80 6.18
C ILE A 320 6.08 -7.09 6.34
N GLU A 321 6.60 -6.76 7.52
CA GLU A 321 7.96 -7.08 7.90
C GLU A 321 7.99 -8.40 8.66
N THR A 322 8.85 -9.34 8.21
CA THR A 322 9.16 -10.57 8.92
C THR A 322 10.47 -10.44 9.70
N GLN A 323 10.69 -11.37 10.63
CA GLN A 323 11.97 -11.56 11.32
C GLN A 323 12.50 -12.93 10.96
N ALA A 324 13.71 -12.99 10.42
CA ALA A 324 14.37 -14.23 9.98
C ALA A 324 13.49 -15.10 9.03
N GLY A 325 12.70 -14.47 8.20
CA GLY A 325 11.81 -15.15 7.25
C GLY A 325 10.61 -15.86 7.87
N ASP A 326 10.30 -15.64 9.17
CA ASP A 326 9.19 -16.30 9.84
C ASP A 326 7.82 -15.76 9.37
N VAL A 327 7.19 -16.52 8.48
CA VAL A 327 5.82 -16.25 8.00
C VAL A 327 4.75 -16.85 8.90
N SER A 328 5.13 -17.67 9.89
CA SER A 328 4.21 -18.32 10.83
C SER A 328 3.85 -17.42 12.03
N ALA A 329 4.52 -16.28 12.16
CA ALA A 329 4.20 -15.26 13.16
C ALA A 329 2.75 -14.75 12.99
N TYR A 330 2.21 -14.16 14.05
CA TYR A 330 0.78 -13.85 14.10
C TYR A 330 0.32 -12.85 13.03
N ILE A 331 1.00 -11.73 12.89
CA ILE A 331 0.60 -10.70 11.91
C ILE A 331 0.80 -11.16 10.47
N PRO A 332 1.95 -11.75 10.06
CA PRO A 332 2.12 -12.33 8.73
C PRO A 332 1.00 -13.30 8.34
N THR A 333 0.70 -14.27 9.21
CA THR A 333 -0.35 -15.29 8.98
C THR A 333 -1.72 -14.65 8.74
N ASN A 334 -2.08 -13.65 9.55
CA ASN A 334 -3.34 -12.93 9.42
C ASN A 334 -3.44 -12.23 8.06
N VAL A 335 -2.41 -11.47 7.68
CA VAL A 335 -2.47 -10.67 6.43
C VAL A 335 -2.39 -11.54 5.19
N ILE A 336 -1.62 -12.65 5.19
CA ILE A 336 -1.63 -13.64 4.11
C ILE A 336 -3.03 -14.20 3.89
N SER A 337 -3.81 -14.44 4.96
CA SER A 337 -5.17 -14.95 4.84
C SER A 337 -6.18 -13.94 4.28
N ILE A 338 -5.96 -12.65 4.54
CA ILE A 338 -6.85 -11.56 4.08
C ILE A 338 -6.59 -11.20 2.62
N THR A 339 -5.35 -11.32 2.15
CA THR A 339 -4.92 -10.87 0.82
C THR A 339 -5.17 -11.91 -0.28
N ASP A 340 -5.18 -11.44 -1.53
CA ASP A 340 -5.40 -12.25 -2.73
C ASP A 340 -4.11 -12.85 -3.30
N GLY A 341 -3.06 -12.85 -2.52
CA GLY A 341 -1.74 -13.38 -2.85
C GLY A 341 -0.62 -12.66 -2.11
N GLN A 342 0.60 -13.12 -2.32
CA GLN A 342 1.79 -12.53 -1.71
C GLN A 342 3.01 -12.59 -2.63
N ILE A 343 3.80 -11.53 -2.58
CA ILE A 343 5.16 -11.43 -3.12
C ILE A 343 6.13 -11.60 -1.96
N PHE A 344 6.82 -12.71 -1.93
CA PHE A 344 7.74 -13.06 -0.84
C PHE A 344 9.17 -12.71 -1.20
N LEU A 345 9.81 -11.88 -0.38
CA LEU A 345 11.20 -11.46 -0.53
C LEU A 345 12.06 -12.15 0.51
N THR A 346 13.16 -12.78 0.06
CA THR A 346 14.09 -13.48 0.96
C THR A 346 15.44 -12.79 1.05
N SER A 347 16.01 -12.77 2.25
CA SER A 347 17.34 -12.20 2.49
C SER A 347 18.43 -12.95 1.75
N ASP A 348 18.32 -14.27 1.60
CA ASP A 348 19.29 -15.09 0.89
C ASP A 348 19.41 -14.71 -0.59
N LEU A 349 18.28 -14.52 -1.28
CA LEU A 349 18.26 -14.06 -2.66
C LEU A 349 18.80 -12.63 -2.78
N PHE A 350 18.45 -11.76 -1.84
CA PHE A 350 18.96 -10.39 -1.82
C PHE A 350 20.49 -10.34 -1.69
N ASN A 351 21.01 -11.13 -0.74
CA ASN A 351 22.46 -11.20 -0.46
C ASN A 351 23.25 -11.89 -1.59
N SER A 352 22.61 -12.84 -2.30
CA SER A 352 23.21 -13.46 -3.50
C SER A 352 23.23 -12.53 -4.73
N GLY A 353 22.69 -11.30 -4.60
CA GLY A 353 22.65 -10.32 -5.70
C GLY A 353 21.48 -10.47 -6.66
N LEU A 354 20.50 -11.32 -6.36
CA LEU A 354 19.24 -11.35 -7.10
C LEU A 354 18.33 -10.22 -6.63
N ARG A 355 18.13 -9.23 -7.47
CA ARG A 355 17.31 -8.05 -7.16
C ARG A 355 16.38 -7.73 -8.33
N PRO A 356 15.03 -7.73 -8.10
CA PRO A 356 14.33 -7.95 -6.82
C PRO A 356 14.48 -9.37 -6.29
N ALA A 357 14.53 -9.48 -4.95
CA ALA A 357 14.82 -10.74 -4.24
C ALA A 357 13.56 -11.62 -4.08
N ILE A 358 12.78 -11.76 -5.14
CA ILE A 358 11.49 -12.44 -5.14
C ILE A 358 11.70 -13.95 -5.17
N ASN A 359 11.18 -14.64 -4.16
CA ASN A 359 11.08 -16.08 -4.16
C ASN A 359 9.82 -16.52 -4.94
N VAL A 360 10.02 -16.95 -6.19
CA VAL A 360 8.95 -17.32 -7.11
C VAL A 360 8.19 -18.57 -6.65
N GLY A 361 8.86 -19.48 -5.95
CA GLY A 361 8.28 -20.74 -5.48
C GLY A 361 7.13 -20.56 -4.48
N ILE A 362 7.29 -19.62 -3.55
CA ILE A 362 6.32 -19.34 -2.48
C ILE A 362 5.47 -18.08 -2.70
N SER A 363 5.77 -17.32 -3.74
CA SER A 363 4.97 -16.17 -4.16
C SER A 363 3.78 -16.62 -5.01
N VAL A 364 2.60 -16.05 -4.73
CA VAL A 364 1.35 -16.48 -5.38
C VAL A 364 0.48 -15.26 -5.67
N SER A 365 -0.12 -15.21 -6.87
CA SER A 365 -1.26 -14.35 -7.17
C SER A 365 -2.50 -15.24 -7.38
N ARG A 366 -3.55 -15.03 -6.59
CA ARG A 366 -4.80 -15.79 -6.72
C ARG A 366 -5.65 -15.34 -7.91
N VAL A 367 -5.40 -14.15 -8.45
CA VAL A 367 -6.04 -13.64 -9.68
C VAL A 367 -5.34 -14.23 -10.92
N GLY A 368 -4.03 -14.33 -10.88
CA GLY A 368 -3.23 -14.97 -11.91
C GLY A 368 -3.43 -14.39 -13.31
N GLY A 369 -3.54 -15.23 -14.31
CA GLY A 369 -3.58 -14.82 -15.73
C GLY A 369 -4.76 -13.92 -16.14
N ALA A 370 -5.78 -13.72 -15.30
CA ALA A 370 -6.82 -12.72 -15.52
C ALA A 370 -6.29 -11.27 -15.35
N ALA A 371 -5.23 -11.12 -14.55
CA ALA A 371 -4.55 -9.85 -14.32
C ALA A 371 -3.34 -9.61 -15.26
N GLN A 372 -3.16 -10.43 -16.29
CA GLN A 372 -2.09 -10.26 -17.28
C GLN A 372 -2.59 -9.66 -18.57
N THR A 373 -1.75 -8.85 -19.21
CA THR A 373 -1.96 -8.48 -20.60
C THR A 373 -1.85 -9.71 -21.51
N LYS A 374 -2.53 -9.71 -22.64
CA LYS A 374 -2.48 -10.83 -23.59
C LYS A 374 -1.06 -11.09 -24.07
N ALA A 375 -0.24 -10.06 -24.23
CA ALA A 375 1.16 -10.16 -24.63
C ALA A 375 1.97 -10.97 -23.61
N ILE A 376 1.97 -10.57 -22.33
CA ILE A 376 2.68 -11.27 -21.26
C ILE A 376 2.13 -12.70 -21.08
N LYS A 377 0.81 -12.89 -21.07
CA LYS A 377 0.19 -14.19 -20.91
C LYS A 377 0.62 -15.19 -21.98
N LYS A 378 0.79 -14.74 -23.25
CA LYS A 378 1.23 -15.57 -24.38
C LYS A 378 2.67 -16.10 -24.17
N ILE A 379 3.55 -15.30 -23.54
CA ILE A 379 4.99 -15.61 -23.49
C ILE A 379 5.47 -16.15 -22.13
N ALA A 380 4.84 -15.73 -21.03
CA ALA A 380 5.31 -16.03 -19.69
C ALA A 380 4.77 -17.36 -19.11
N GLY A 381 3.94 -18.10 -19.86
CA GLY A 381 3.23 -19.26 -19.33
C GLY A 381 4.12 -20.39 -18.78
N THR A 382 5.33 -20.55 -19.30
CA THR A 382 6.30 -21.56 -18.85
C THR A 382 7.36 -21.02 -17.90
N LEU A 383 7.53 -19.70 -17.81
CA LEU A 383 8.63 -19.06 -17.09
C LEU A 383 8.71 -19.49 -15.62
N LYS A 384 7.58 -19.50 -14.93
CA LYS A 384 7.52 -19.90 -13.52
C LYS A 384 7.93 -21.37 -13.32
N LEU A 385 7.50 -22.25 -14.22
CA LEU A 385 7.85 -23.66 -14.18
C LEU A 385 9.34 -23.87 -14.48
N GLU A 386 9.88 -23.19 -15.49
CA GLU A 386 11.31 -23.27 -15.86
C GLU A 386 12.21 -22.81 -14.70
N LEU A 387 11.84 -21.75 -13.98
CA LEU A 387 12.58 -21.29 -12.82
C LEU A 387 12.46 -22.24 -11.63
N ALA A 388 11.28 -22.81 -11.38
CA ALA A 388 11.11 -23.81 -10.32
C ALA A 388 11.95 -25.05 -10.58
N GLN A 389 11.95 -25.56 -11.81
CA GLN A 389 12.81 -26.69 -12.23
C GLN A 389 14.30 -26.35 -12.09
N PHE A 390 14.68 -25.12 -12.46
CA PHE A 390 16.06 -24.67 -12.26
C PHE A 390 16.46 -24.69 -10.78
N ASP A 391 15.60 -24.24 -9.87
CA ASP A 391 15.90 -24.21 -8.44
C ASP A 391 16.09 -25.62 -7.86
N GLU A 392 15.25 -26.56 -8.26
CA GLU A 392 15.39 -27.97 -7.89
C GLU A 392 16.68 -28.57 -8.43
N LEU A 393 16.99 -28.37 -9.72
CA LEU A 393 18.20 -28.86 -10.35
C LEU A 393 19.47 -28.20 -9.76
N ALA A 394 19.42 -26.92 -9.46
CA ALA A 394 20.54 -26.19 -8.86
C ALA A 394 20.87 -26.71 -7.46
N ALA A 395 19.84 -27.02 -6.65
CA ALA A 395 20.03 -27.67 -5.36
C ALA A 395 20.64 -29.07 -5.48
N PHE A 396 20.15 -29.86 -6.42
CA PHE A 396 20.67 -31.19 -6.68
C PHE A 396 22.11 -31.20 -7.23
N SER A 397 22.46 -30.26 -8.11
CA SER A 397 23.77 -30.14 -8.73
C SER A 397 24.92 -29.86 -7.74
N GLN A 398 24.62 -29.38 -6.54
CA GLN A 398 25.62 -29.18 -5.48
C GLN A 398 26.18 -30.53 -4.95
N PHE A 399 25.45 -31.61 -5.13
CA PHE A 399 25.79 -32.95 -4.63
C PHE A 399 26.20 -33.94 -5.75
N ALA A 400 25.97 -33.62 -7.03
CA ALA A 400 26.25 -34.49 -8.16
C ALA A 400 27.58 -34.12 -8.83
N SER A 401 28.49 -35.09 -8.96
CA SER A 401 29.79 -34.90 -9.64
C SER A 401 29.71 -34.86 -11.15
N ASP A 402 28.74 -35.56 -11.75
CA ASP A 402 28.55 -35.61 -13.20
C ASP A 402 27.07 -35.36 -13.56
N LEU A 403 26.85 -34.30 -14.31
CA LEU A 403 25.56 -33.91 -14.85
C LEU A 403 25.50 -34.25 -16.34
N ASP A 404 24.41 -34.86 -16.80
CA ASP A 404 24.17 -35.09 -18.22
C ASP A 404 24.01 -33.77 -19.00
N ALA A 405 24.24 -33.81 -20.30
CA ALA A 405 24.22 -32.63 -21.17
C ALA A 405 22.88 -31.88 -21.16
N THR A 406 21.76 -32.60 -20.96
CA THR A 406 20.42 -32.02 -20.90
C THR A 406 20.25 -31.19 -19.64
N THR A 407 20.63 -31.73 -18.49
CA THR A 407 20.61 -31.07 -17.20
C THR A 407 21.53 -29.82 -17.16
N GLN A 408 22.73 -29.93 -17.74
CA GLN A 408 23.65 -28.80 -17.89
C GLN A 408 23.02 -27.65 -18.71
N LYS A 409 22.34 -27.99 -19.82
CA LYS A 409 21.63 -27.03 -20.66
C LYS A 409 20.48 -26.34 -19.92
N GLN A 410 19.68 -27.09 -19.16
CA GLN A 410 18.60 -26.55 -18.34
C GLN A 410 19.14 -25.63 -17.27
N LEU A 411 20.22 -25.99 -16.57
CA LEU A 411 20.88 -25.15 -15.57
C LEU A 411 21.42 -23.85 -16.20
N GLY A 412 22.08 -23.98 -17.37
CA GLY A 412 22.60 -22.81 -18.10
C GLY A 412 21.48 -21.84 -18.50
N ARG A 413 20.33 -22.36 -18.96
CA ARG A 413 19.16 -21.55 -19.30
C ARG A 413 18.53 -20.89 -18.07
N GLY A 414 18.33 -21.63 -16.99
CA GLY A 414 17.77 -21.09 -15.74
C GLY A 414 18.64 -19.97 -15.14
N LYS A 415 19.98 -20.10 -15.21
CA LYS A 415 20.89 -19.02 -14.80
C LYS A 415 20.66 -17.75 -15.62
N ARG A 416 20.53 -17.86 -16.96
CA ARG A 416 20.24 -16.73 -17.84
C ARG A 416 18.88 -16.10 -17.56
N LEU A 417 17.84 -16.91 -17.37
CA LEU A 417 16.51 -16.42 -17.00
C LEU A 417 16.55 -15.62 -15.71
N ARG A 418 17.29 -16.06 -14.70
CA ARG A 418 17.49 -15.31 -13.46
C ARG A 418 18.20 -13.96 -13.70
N GLU A 419 19.25 -13.94 -14.53
CA GLU A 419 19.93 -12.69 -14.85
C GLU A 419 19.04 -11.71 -15.62
N LEU A 420 18.20 -12.19 -16.54
CA LEU A 420 17.25 -11.37 -17.29
C LEU A 420 16.18 -10.71 -16.38
N LEU A 421 15.85 -11.35 -15.26
CA LEU A 421 14.85 -10.83 -14.32
C LEU A 421 15.44 -9.87 -13.29
N LYS A 422 16.75 -9.68 -13.26
CA LYS A 422 17.39 -8.65 -12.44
C LYS A 422 17.04 -7.27 -12.96
N GLN A 423 16.64 -6.41 -12.06
CA GLN A 423 16.20 -5.05 -12.40
C GLN A 423 16.66 -4.09 -11.30
N PRO A 424 17.32 -2.98 -11.66
CA PRO A 424 17.69 -1.97 -10.67
C PRO A 424 16.44 -1.29 -10.11
N GLN A 425 16.52 -0.87 -8.86
CA GLN A 425 15.42 -0.12 -8.22
C GLN A 425 15.20 1.24 -8.91
N PHE A 426 13.97 1.73 -8.85
CA PHE A 426 13.53 3.00 -9.45
C PHE A 426 13.72 3.06 -10.98
N SER A 427 13.63 1.89 -11.61
CA SER A 427 13.75 1.74 -13.06
C SER A 427 12.72 0.74 -13.60
N PRO A 428 11.42 1.05 -13.47
CA PRO A 428 10.38 0.18 -14.00
C PRO A 428 10.48 0.06 -15.52
N LEU A 429 10.11 -1.10 -16.04
CA LEU A 429 10.11 -1.44 -17.45
C LEU A 429 8.71 -1.30 -18.02
N ILE A 430 8.59 -0.63 -19.17
CA ILE A 430 7.32 -0.59 -19.91
C ILE A 430 6.96 -1.96 -20.45
N LEU A 431 5.66 -2.19 -20.72
CA LEU A 431 5.15 -3.48 -21.18
C LEU A 431 5.93 -4.08 -22.36
N ALA A 432 6.26 -3.27 -23.36
CA ALA A 432 7.00 -3.74 -24.54
C ALA A 432 8.42 -4.22 -24.20
N GLU A 433 9.12 -3.53 -23.31
CA GLU A 433 10.45 -3.94 -22.83
C GLU A 433 10.36 -5.26 -22.04
N GLN A 434 9.38 -5.41 -21.15
CA GLN A 434 9.15 -6.65 -20.40
C GLN A 434 8.85 -7.83 -21.36
N VAL A 435 7.97 -7.62 -22.35
CA VAL A 435 7.67 -8.62 -23.38
C VAL A 435 8.95 -9.04 -24.09
N ALA A 436 9.80 -8.12 -24.47
CA ALA A 436 11.03 -8.41 -25.19
C ALA A 436 12.01 -9.25 -24.35
N VAL A 437 12.23 -8.85 -23.09
CA VAL A 437 13.12 -9.54 -22.17
C VAL A 437 12.65 -10.97 -21.88
N VAL A 438 11.36 -11.13 -21.53
CA VAL A 438 10.78 -12.45 -21.24
C VAL A 438 10.78 -13.33 -22.48
N TYR A 439 10.45 -12.78 -23.66
CA TYR A 439 10.45 -13.51 -24.91
C TYR A 439 11.85 -14.05 -25.27
N ALA A 440 12.88 -13.22 -25.15
CA ALA A 440 14.26 -13.62 -25.43
C ALA A 440 14.70 -14.82 -24.58
N GLY A 441 14.35 -14.80 -23.29
CA GLY A 441 14.67 -15.88 -22.35
C GLY A 441 13.88 -17.15 -22.60
N VAL A 442 12.55 -17.06 -22.61
CA VAL A 442 11.65 -18.22 -22.75
C VAL A 442 11.81 -18.92 -24.09
N LYS A 443 12.08 -18.18 -25.18
CA LYS A 443 12.34 -18.78 -26.49
C LYS A 443 13.78 -19.29 -26.70
N GLY A 444 14.66 -19.14 -25.69
CA GLY A 444 16.04 -19.63 -25.77
C GLY A 444 16.92 -18.87 -26.77
N LEU A 445 16.53 -17.66 -27.17
CA LEU A 445 17.26 -16.87 -28.17
C LEU A 445 18.63 -16.38 -27.67
N ILE A 446 18.81 -16.41 -26.35
CA ILE A 446 20.04 -15.99 -25.67
C ILE A 446 20.83 -17.14 -25.03
N ASP A 447 20.50 -18.40 -25.38
CA ASP A 447 21.19 -19.57 -24.80
C ASP A 447 22.70 -19.60 -25.12
N GLU A 448 23.13 -18.91 -26.16
CA GLU A 448 24.54 -18.73 -26.55
C GLU A 448 25.24 -17.56 -25.83
N VAL A 449 24.46 -16.62 -25.22
CA VAL A 449 25.03 -15.46 -24.54
C VAL A 449 25.64 -15.89 -23.20
N PRO A 450 26.89 -15.52 -22.87
CA PRO A 450 27.46 -15.73 -21.54
C PRO A 450 26.58 -15.13 -20.44
N VAL A 451 26.48 -15.80 -19.29
CA VAL A 451 25.62 -15.37 -18.18
C VAL A 451 25.98 -13.96 -17.70
N GLU A 452 27.26 -13.65 -17.68
CA GLU A 452 27.82 -12.36 -17.25
C GLU A 452 27.40 -11.20 -18.17
N LEU A 453 27.09 -11.49 -19.42
CA LEU A 453 26.66 -10.51 -20.43
C LEU A 453 25.12 -10.33 -20.49
N CYS A 454 24.35 -11.14 -19.79
CA CYS A 454 22.88 -11.06 -19.86
C CYS A 454 22.34 -9.68 -19.41
N SER A 455 22.91 -9.09 -18.38
CA SER A 455 22.52 -7.74 -17.92
C SER A 455 22.86 -6.65 -18.94
N GLN A 456 23.98 -6.78 -19.65
CA GLN A 456 24.36 -5.90 -20.75
C GLN A 456 23.39 -6.09 -21.93
N PHE A 457 23.10 -7.32 -22.29
CA PHE A 457 22.11 -7.65 -23.34
C PHE A 457 20.75 -6.96 -23.09
N VAL A 458 20.23 -7.03 -21.87
CA VAL A 458 18.94 -6.36 -21.50
C VAL A 458 19.03 -4.85 -21.73
N ARG A 459 20.12 -4.23 -21.33
CA ARG A 459 20.31 -2.78 -21.51
C ARG A 459 20.36 -2.40 -22.99
N GLU A 460 21.19 -3.10 -23.76
CA GLU A 460 21.35 -2.85 -25.20
C GLU A 460 20.06 -3.15 -25.98
N LEU A 461 19.32 -4.22 -25.61
CA LEU A 461 18.03 -4.52 -26.21
C LEU A 461 17.02 -3.39 -25.98
N ARG A 462 16.95 -2.82 -24.77
CA ARG A 462 16.07 -1.69 -24.46
C ARG A 462 16.42 -0.45 -25.28
N GLU A 463 17.70 -0.13 -25.41
CA GLU A 463 18.19 0.99 -26.23
C GLU A 463 17.87 0.76 -27.71
N TYR A 464 18.12 -0.43 -28.22
CA TYR A 464 17.81 -0.78 -29.59
C TYR A 464 16.31 -0.70 -29.90
N LEU A 465 15.45 -1.20 -29.01
CA LEU A 465 14.00 -1.11 -29.18
C LEU A 465 13.52 0.34 -29.29
N LYS A 466 14.09 1.24 -28.47
CA LYS A 466 13.74 2.67 -28.50
C LYS A 466 14.20 3.37 -29.76
N SER A 467 15.38 3.05 -30.27
CA SER A 467 15.98 3.73 -31.42
C SER A 467 15.57 3.13 -32.77
N ASN A 468 15.44 1.79 -32.86
CA ASN A 468 15.32 1.09 -34.14
C ASN A 468 14.01 0.30 -34.31
N ALA A 469 13.28 0.05 -33.21
CA ALA A 469 12.04 -0.76 -33.25
C ALA A 469 10.88 -0.06 -32.51
N SER A 470 10.75 1.27 -32.66
CA SER A 470 9.67 2.05 -32.02
C SER A 470 8.27 1.56 -32.40
N ALA A 471 8.10 1.06 -33.64
CA ALA A 471 6.83 0.46 -34.11
C ALA A 471 6.40 -0.76 -33.26
N PHE A 472 7.36 -1.57 -32.79
CA PHE A 472 7.07 -2.68 -31.87
C PHE A 472 6.60 -2.15 -30.52
N ILE A 473 7.27 -1.12 -29.98
CA ILE A 473 6.89 -0.50 -28.70
C ILE A 473 5.48 0.05 -28.77
N GLU A 474 5.20 0.86 -29.80
CA GLU A 474 3.90 1.50 -30.00
C GLU A 474 2.77 0.47 -30.13
N GLN A 475 2.97 -0.58 -30.91
CA GLN A 475 2.00 -1.64 -31.09
C GLN A 475 1.70 -2.39 -29.79
N ILE A 476 2.75 -2.82 -29.05
CA ILE A 476 2.55 -3.55 -27.80
C ILE A 476 1.89 -2.67 -26.72
N GLN A 477 2.25 -1.39 -26.65
CA GLN A 477 1.66 -0.47 -25.68
C GLN A 477 0.18 -0.19 -25.99
N THR A 478 -0.20 -0.09 -27.27
CA THR A 478 -1.57 0.19 -27.70
C THR A 478 -2.44 -1.06 -27.64
N ASP A 479 -2.03 -2.14 -28.29
CA ASP A 479 -2.87 -3.34 -28.47
C ASP A 479 -2.80 -4.28 -27.26
N LYS A 480 -1.76 -4.17 -26.42
CA LYS A 480 -1.45 -5.05 -25.27
C LYS A 480 -1.45 -6.53 -25.63
N GLN A 481 -1.18 -6.83 -26.92
CA GLN A 481 -1.07 -8.19 -27.46
C GLN A 481 0.02 -8.26 -28.53
N MET A 482 0.59 -9.47 -28.72
CA MET A 482 1.64 -9.73 -29.69
C MET A 482 1.05 -10.51 -30.88
N ASN A 483 1.18 -9.95 -32.09
CA ASN A 483 0.85 -10.60 -33.36
C ASN A 483 2.10 -11.11 -34.10
N ASP A 484 1.94 -11.79 -35.22
CA ASP A 484 3.05 -12.39 -35.96
C ASP A 484 4.03 -11.34 -36.51
N ALA A 485 3.55 -10.16 -36.87
CA ALA A 485 4.39 -9.06 -37.36
C ALA A 485 5.28 -8.50 -36.24
N SER A 486 4.70 -8.23 -35.04
CA SER A 486 5.48 -7.78 -33.89
C SER A 486 6.44 -8.84 -33.37
N GLU A 487 6.04 -10.13 -33.45
CA GLU A 487 6.92 -11.23 -33.10
C GLU A 487 8.14 -11.33 -34.04
N ALA A 488 7.94 -11.11 -35.34
CA ALA A 488 9.02 -11.09 -36.33
C ALA A 488 10.00 -9.90 -36.08
N LEU A 489 9.45 -8.70 -35.83
CA LEU A 489 10.24 -7.50 -35.49
C LEU A 489 11.06 -7.74 -34.22
N LEU A 490 10.45 -8.33 -33.18
CA LEU A 490 11.14 -8.62 -31.93
C LEU A 490 12.27 -9.64 -32.10
N LYS A 491 12.02 -10.72 -32.87
CA LYS A 491 13.06 -11.71 -33.18
C LYS A 491 14.25 -11.09 -33.91
N ALA A 492 13.98 -10.21 -34.88
CA ALA A 492 15.04 -9.49 -35.61
C ALA A 492 15.86 -8.60 -34.67
N ALA A 493 15.20 -7.83 -33.83
CA ALA A 493 15.86 -6.98 -32.84
C ALA A 493 16.74 -7.76 -31.86
N ILE A 494 16.23 -8.87 -31.30
CA ILE A 494 16.98 -9.74 -30.39
C ILE A 494 18.25 -10.31 -31.08
N ASN A 495 18.11 -10.80 -32.32
CA ASN A 495 19.23 -11.38 -33.05
C ASN A 495 20.30 -10.33 -33.40
N GLU A 496 19.90 -9.11 -33.77
CA GLU A 496 20.83 -8.02 -34.05
C GLU A 496 21.65 -7.64 -32.81
N VAL A 497 20.95 -7.39 -31.68
CA VAL A 497 21.63 -7.07 -30.42
C VAL A 497 22.55 -8.21 -29.96
N LYS A 498 22.06 -9.48 -30.07
CA LYS A 498 22.89 -10.66 -29.73
C LYS A 498 24.16 -10.72 -30.58
N SER A 499 24.04 -10.53 -31.91
CA SER A 499 25.18 -10.58 -32.83
C SER A 499 26.19 -9.51 -32.52
N THR A 500 25.74 -8.29 -32.27
CA THR A 500 26.59 -7.15 -31.91
C THR A 500 27.33 -7.40 -30.60
N LEU A 501 26.61 -7.87 -29.58
CA LEU A 501 27.15 -8.17 -28.27
C LEU A 501 28.23 -9.27 -28.33
N LEU A 502 27.98 -10.35 -29.06
CA LEU A 502 28.92 -11.46 -29.20
C LEU A 502 30.13 -11.11 -30.08
N ALA A 503 30.02 -10.13 -30.98
CA ALA A 503 31.13 -9.65 -31.78
C ALA A 503 32.07 -8.72 -31.00
N THR A 504 31.59 -8.10 -29.93
CA THR A 504 32.34 -7.15 -29.08
C THR A 504 32.88 -7.77 -27.80
N ALA A 505 32.49 -9.01 -27.46
CA ALA A 505 32.91 -9.78 -26.30
C ALA A 505 34.10 -10.71 -26.65
#